data_a19047dd6f169ffbd43490015688c8b0
#
_entry.id   a19047dd6f169ffbd43490015688c8b0
#
_cell.length_a   1.000
_cell.length_b   1.000
_cell.length_c   1.000
_cell.angle_alpha   90.00
_cell.angle_beta   90.00
_cell.angle_gamma   90.00
#
_symmetry.space_group_name_H-M   'P 1'
#
loop_
_entity.id
_entity.type
_entity.pdbx_description
1 polymer ?
#
loop_
_entity_poly.entity_id
_entity_poly.type
_entity_poly.pdbx_seq_one_letter_code
_entity_poly.pdbx_strand_id
1 'polypeptide(L)'
;MAAEPGEAEITVVAQAAAVQTFGLTSSLRPIERPKAVEQQVFFGKKRKSRKGSVCGNADIKGEKVGRVPGKLNGCGVKDAVRVTSISGVRLSRGAVMTCDTAQALNQWVERGVKPTFRNRGPVVEMRVAAHYSCRTRNNRRGAKISEHGKGKAIDISSFTMKDGEEITVLQGWKRGSSRRLLQRTWKAACGPFGTVLGPKADRYHQDHFHLDTARHRGGPYCR
;
A
#
# COMPACT_ATOMS: atom_id res chain seq x y z
N MET A 1 88.22 47.19 -20.87
CA MET A 1 88.35 46.72 -19.46
C MET A 1 87.05 45.94 -19.21
N ALA A 2 87.16 44.64 -19.32
CA ALA A 2 86.06 43.74 -19.12
C ALA A 2 86.21 43.10 -17.74
N ALA A 3 85.17 43.10 -16.98
CA ALA A 3 85.07 42.37 -15.68
C ALA A 3 84.29 41.08 -15.92
N GLU A 4 84.98 39.98 -15.59
CA GLU A 4 84.34 38.62 -15.61
C GLU A 4 83.32 38.46 -14.48
N PRO A 5 82.28 37.72 -14.69
CA PRO A 5 81.34 37.36 -13.62
C PRO A 5 81.74 36.03 -12.97
N GLY A 6 81.84 36.03 -11.64
CA GLY A 6 82.14 34.86 -10.84
C GLY A 6 81.11 33.77 -10.88
N GLU A 7 81.58 32.53 -10.94
CA GLU A 7 80.78 31.30 -10.85
C GLU A 7 80.26 31.14 -9.41
N ALA A 8 78.94 30.99 -9.29
CA ALA A 8 78.28 30.61 -8.04
C ALA A 8 78.14 29.10 -7.99
N GLU A 9 78.87 28.44 -7.10
CA GLU A 9 78.65 27.02 -6.79
C GLU A 9 77.30 26.77 -6.14
N ILE A 10 76.52 25.96 -6.81
CA ILE A 10 75.21 25.50 -6.28
C ILE A 10 75.45 24.21 -5.49
N THR A 11 75.49 24.35 -4.16
CA THR A 11 75.56 23.20 -3.27
C THR A 11 74.11 22.55 -3.19
N VAL A 12 73.96 21.40 -3.82
CA VAL A 12 72.71 20.60 -3.75
C VAL A 12 72.74 19.85 -2.40
N VAL A 13 71.97 20.32 -1.45
CA VAL A 13 71.69 19.61 -0.21
C VAL A 13 70.59 18.60 -0.46
N ALA A 14 70.94 17.32 -0.55
CA ALA A 14 69.98 16.24 -0.60
C ALA A 14 69.23 16.10 0.72
N GLN A 15 67.98 16.61 0.83
CA GLN A 15 67.10 16.31 1.95
C GLN A 15 66.55 14.90 1.79
N ALA A 16 66.97 13.97 2.65
CA ALA A 16 66.36 12.66 2.78
C ALA A 16 64.91 12.84 3.30
N ALA A 17 63.91 12.55 2.48
CA ALA A 17 62.53 12.49 2.90
C ALA A 17 62.33 11.34 3.89
N ALA A 18 62.05 11.66 5.15
CA ALA A 18 61.66 10.69 6.15
C ALA A 18 60.29 10.15 5.79
N VAL A 19 60.19 8.88 5.43
CA VAL A 19 58.95 8.14 5.26
C VAL A 19 58.29 8.03 6.63
N GLN A 20 57.26 8.84 6.87
CA GLN A 20 56.43 8.70 8.05
C GLN A 20 55.50 7.49 7.84
N THR A 21 55.81 6.41 8.52
CA THR A 21 54.93 5.25 8.67
C THR A 21 53.75 5.63 9.55
N PHE A 22 52.58 5.90 8.97
CA PHE A 22 51.35 6.03 9.71
C PHE A 22 50.89 4.64 10.19
N GLY A 23 51.52 4.13 11.22
CA GLY A 23 51.03 2.98 11.96
C GLY A 23 50.00 3.48 13.00
N LEU A 24 48.78 2.94 12.98
CA LEU A 24 47.84 3.14 14.08
C LEU A 24 48.47 2.54 15.37
N THR A 25 48.93 3.36 16.26
CA THR A 25 49.60 2.98 17.50
C THR A 25 48.67 2.44 18.58
N SER A 26 47.33 2.51 18.36
CA SER A 26 46.36 1.87 19.21
C SER A 26 45.11 1.46 18.43
N SER A 27 44.58 0.26 18.72
CA SER A 27 43.27 -0.17 18.27
C SER A 27 42.23 0.63 19.04
N LEU A 28 41.33 1.34 18.30
CA LEU A 28 40.19 2.02 18.91
C LEU A 28 39.24 0.94 19.45
N ARG A 29 39.25 0.69 20.75
CA ARG A 29 38.20 -0.12 21.38
C ARG A 29 36.87 0.58 21.18
N PRO A 30 35.79 -0.14 20.84
CA PRO A 30 34.45 0.46 20.78
C PRO A 30 34.12 1.12 22.12
N ILE A 31 33.78 2.39 22.09
CA ILE A 31 33.33 3.11 23.28
C ILE A 31 31.98 2.49 23.69
N GLU A 32 31.80 2.17 24.98
CA GLU A 32 30.53 1.71 25.50
C GLU A 32 29.41 2.69 25.10
N ARG A 33 28.37 2.15 24.51
CA ARG A 33 27.23 2.95 24.03
C ARG A 33 26.52 3.56 25.25
N PRO A 34 26.29 4.90 25.29
CA PRO A 34 25.60 5.51 26.41
C PRO A 34 24.25 4.86 26.68
N LYS A 35 23.88 4.60 27.93
CA LYS A 35 22.59 3.99 28.33
C LYS A 35 21.37 4.72 27.76
N ALA A 36 21.45 6.02 27.54
CA ALA A 36 20.41 6.82 26.89
C ALA A 36 20.14 6.41 25.41
N VAL A 37 21.16 5.90 24.69
CA VAL A 37 21.01 5.42 23.31
C VAL A 37 20.35 4.05 23.29
N GLU A 38 20.59 3.21 24.30
CA GLU A 38 19.88 1.93 24.43
C GLU A 38 18.37 2.12 24.64
N GLN A 39 17.97 3.14 25.40
CA GLN A 39 16.54 3.46 25.58
C GLN A 39 15.88 3.99 24.30
N GLN A 40 16.60 4.70 23.41
CA GLN A 40 16.03 5.17 22.14
C GLN A 40 15.85 4.07 21.09
N VAL A 41 16.66 3.01 21.14
CA VAL A 41 16.52 1.87 20.19
C VAL A 41 15.33 0.98 20.54
N PHE A 42 14.83 1.01 21.78
CA PHE A 42 13.67 0.23 22.24
C PHE A 42 12.30 0.81 21.87
N PHE A 43 12.23 1.98 21.25
CA PHE A 43 11.01 2.40 20.55
C PHE A 43 10.83 1.68 19.20
N GLY A 44 11.13 0.39 19.18
CA GLY A 44 10.77 -0.50 18.10
C GLY A 44 9.28 -0.37 17.85
N LYS A 45 8.89 -0.14 16.59
CA LYS A 45 7.49 -0.11 16.14
C LYS A 45 6.69 -1.16 16.91
N LYS A 46 5.69 -0.73 17.71
CA LYS A 46 4.81 -1.65 18.46
C LYS A 46 4.42 -2.79 17.54
N ARG A 47 4.81 -4.03 17.86
CA ARG A 47 4.42 -5.20 17.05
C ARG A 47 2.90 -5.22 16.99
N LYS A 48 2.36 -5.09 15.79
CA LYS A 48 0.91 -5.12 15.60
C LYS A 48 0.35 -6.44 16.14
N SER A 49 -0.71 -6.36 16.94
CA SER A 49 -1.36 -7.55 17.49
C SER A 49 -1.87 -8.44 16.35
N ARG A 50 -1.52 -9.73 16.41
CA ARG A 50 -2.04 -10.73 15.47
C ARG A 50 -3.42 -11.27 15.86
N LYS A 51 -3.96 -10.91 17.03
CA LYS A 51 -5.29 -11.34 17.46
C LYS A 51 -6.34 -10.93 16.41
N GLY A 52 -7.15 -11.89 15.95
CA GLY A 52 -8.15 -11.68 14.91
C GLY A 52 -7.60 -11.34 13.53
N SER A 53 -6.31 -11.61 13.24
CA SER A 53 -5.75 -11.42 11.91
C SER A 53 -5.97 -12.64 11.02
N VAL A 54 -6.16 -12.38 9.72
CA VAL A 54 -6.33 -13.42 8.68
C VAL A 54 -5.31 -13.21 7.56
N CYS A 55 -5.21 -14.17 6.65
CA CYS A 55 -4.31 -14.12 5.48
C CYS A 55 -2.82 -13.91 5.81
N GLY A 56 -2.37 -14.29 7.02
CA GLY A 56 -0.98 -14.12 7.44
C GLY A 56 -0.56 -12.66 7.68
N ASN A 57 -1.48 -11.69 7.64
CA ASN A 57 -1.20 -10.26 7.75
C ASN A 57 -1.88 -9.66 8.99
N ALA A 58 -1.08 -9.05 9.88
CA ALA A 58 -1.58 -8.42 11.11
C ALA A 58 -2.51 -7.23 10.86
N ASP A 59 -2.45 -6.61 9.69
CA ASP A 59 -3.24 -5.46 9.29
C ASP A 59 -4.60 -5.83 8.67
N ILE A 60 -4.82 -7.12 8.40
CA ILE A 60 -6.09 -7.64 7.89
C ILE A 60 -6.81 -8.31 9.05
N LYS A 61 -7.89 -7.70 9.54
CA LYS A 61 -8.70 -8.23 10.64
C LYS A 61 -9.97 -8.87 10.13
N GLY A 62 -10.32 -9.99 10.72
CA GLY A 62 -11.49 -10.76 10.35
C GLY A 62 -11.44 -12.18 10.88
N GLU A 63 -12.15 -13.07 10.24
CA GLU A 63 -12.23 -14.49 10.56
C GLU A 63 -12.11 -15.38 9.32
N LYS A 64 -11.67 -16.62 9.50
CA LYS A 64 -11.69 -17.64 8.45
C LYS A 64 -13.12 -18.17 8.31
N VAL A 65 -13.66 -18.13 7.09
CA VAL A 65 -15.00 -18.68 6.78
C VAL A 65 -14.87 -20.10 6.20
N GLY A 66 -13.73 -20.38 5.57
CA GLY A 66 -13.53 -21.65 4.87
C GLY A 66 -14.25 -21.68 3.52
N ARG A 67 -14.80 -22.85 3.16
CA ARG A 67 -15.44 -23.03 1.86
C ARG A 67 -16.83 -22.36 1.81
N VAL A 68 -17.01 -21.48 0.82
CA VAL A 68 -18.31 -20.91 0.45
C VAL A 68 -18.76 -21.56 -0.85
N PRO A 69 -19.82 -22.38 -0.83
CA PRO A 69 -20.32 -23.04 -2.04
C PRO A 69 -20.98 -22.02 -2.99
N GLY A 70 -20.84 -22.26 -4.29
CA GLY A 70 -21.54 -21.48 -5.32
C GLY A 70 -22.88 -22.07 -5.69
N LYS A 71 -23.88 -21.21 -5.93
CA LYS A 71 -25.20 -21.60 -6.46
C LYS A 71 -25.19 -21.78 -8.00
N LEU A 72 -24.23 -21.13 -8.68
CA LEU A 72 -24.04 -21.23 -10.13
C LEU A 72 -22.68 -21.87 -10.41
N ASN A 73 -22.60 -22.61 -11.52
CA ASN A 73 -21.33 -23.16 -11.97
C ASN A 73 -20.30 -22.03 -12.18
N GLY A 74 -19.10 -22.18 -11.60
CA GLY A 74 -18.06 -21.16 -11.62
C GLY A 74 -18.11 -20.14 -10.48
N CYS A 75 -19.14 -20.17 -9.62
CA CYS A 75 -19.14 -19.46 -8.33
C CYS A 75 -18.51 -20.29 -7.20
N GLY A 76 -18.21 -19.62 -6.11
CA GLY A 76 -17.72 -20.21 -4.85
C GLY A 76 -16.31 -19.78 -4.51
N VAL A 77 -15.94 -19.99 -3.25
CA VAL A 77 -14.62 -19.68 -2.71
C VAL A 77 -14.17 -20.86 -1.88
N LYS A 78 -12.96 -21.39 -2.12
CA LYS A 78 -12.44 -22.56 -1.37
C LYS A 78 -12.05 -22.17 0.06
N ASP A 79 -11.27 -21.10 0.20
CA ASP A 79 -10.71 -20.62 1.48
C ASP A 79 -11.08 -19.14 1.63
N ALA A 80 -12.33 -18.89 2.01
CA ALA A 80 -12.84 -17.53 2.20
C ALA A 80 -12.45 -16.99 3.57
N VAL A 81 -12.24 -15.69 3.62
CA VAL A 81 -12.15 -14.91 4.85
C VAL A 81 -13.26 -13.87 4.88
N ARG A 82 -13.78 -13.56 6.07
CA ARG A 82 -14.66 -12.41 6.32
C ARG A 82 -13.83 -11.31 6.95
N VAL A 83 -13.52 -10.29 6.18
CA VAL A 83 -12.70 -9.16 6.59
C VAL A 83 -13.56 -8.08 7.20
N THR A 84 -13.19 -7.58 8.38
CA THR A 84 -13.91 -6.53 9.12
C THR A 84 -13.15 -5.20 9.14
N SER A 85 -11.82 -5.25 9.08
CA SER A 85 -11.00 -4.03 8.93
C SER A 85 -9.68 -4.31 8.23
N ILE A 86 -9.16 -3.29 7.57
CA ILE A 86 -7.89 -3.31 6.82
C ILE A 86 -7.04 -2.13 7.28
N SER A 87 -5.84 -2.42 7.78
CA SER A 87 -4.89 -1.36 8.18
C SER A 87 -5.48 -0.32 9.14
N GLY A 88 -6.38 -0.74 10.03
CA GLY A 88 -7.07 0.14 10.99
C GLY A 88 -8.28 0.88 10.39
N VAL A 89 -8.58 0.75 9.10
CA VAL A 89 -9.80 1.25 8.48
C VAL A 89 -10.88 0.16 8.54
N ARG A 90 -12.01 0.46 9.16
CA ARG A 90 -13.14 -0.47 9.29
C ARG A 90 -13.87 -0.63 7.95
N LEU A 91 -14.40 -1.80 7.70
CA LEU A 91 -15.40 -2.03 6.65
C LEU A 91 -16.79 -1.91 7.27
N SER A 92 -17.73 -1.21 6.62
CA SER A 92 -19.10 -0.98 7.12
C SER A 92 -19.86 -2.29 7.43
N ARG A 93 -19.41 -3.39 6.81
CA ARG A 93 -19.86 -4.76 7.08
C ARG A 93 -18.73 -5.75 6.80
N GLY A 94 -18.77 -6.91 7.43
CA GLY A 94 -17.83 -7.99 7.16
C GLY A 94 -17.92 -8.45 5.70
N ALA A 95 -16.82 -8.33 4.95
CA ALA A 95 -16.78 -8.63 3.52
C ALA A 95 -16.13 -10.00 3.27
N VAL A 96 -16.86 -10.91 2.66
CA VAL A 96 -16.37 -12.26 2.30
C VAL A 96 -15.58 -12.17 1.00
N MET A 97 -14.32 -12.64 1.03
CA MET A 97 -13.40 -12.59 -0.11
C MET A 97 -12.28 -13.63 0.02
N THR A 98 -11.44 -13.74 -1.02
CA THR A 98 -10.19 -14.51 -0.97
C THR A 98 -9.09 -13.72 -0.24
N CYS A 99 -8.05 -14.41 0.24
CA CYS A 99 -6.88 -13.74 0.83
C CYS A 99 -6.16 -12.84 -0.17
N ASP A 100 -6.07 -13.21 -1.44
CA ASP A 100 -5.47 -12.36 -2.49
C ASP A 100 -6.19 -11.01 -2.60
N THR A 101 -7.54 -11.04 -2.59
CA THR A 101 -8.37 -9.82 -2.60
C THR A 101 -8.16 -8.98 -1.34
N ALA A 102 -8.09 -9.62 -0.17
CA ALA A 102 -7.83 -8.93 1.09
C ALA A 102 -6.44 -8.29 1.13
N GLN A 103 -5.42 -8.94 0.58
CA GLN A 103 -4.06 -8.40 0.47
C GLN A 103 -3.98 -7.23 -0.52
N ALA A 104 -4.64 -7.33 -1.68
CA ALA A 104 -4.76 -6.23 -2.64
C ALA A 104 -5.46 -5.01 -2.00
N LEU A 105 -6.54 -5.25 -1.25
CA LEU A 105 -7.24 -4.21 -0.49
C LEU A 105 -6.34 -3.57 0.56
N ASN A 106 -5.54 -4.37 1.29
CA ASN A 106 -4.57 -3.87 2.27
C ASN A 106 -3.51 -2.97 1.61
N GLN A 107 -2.95 -3.40 0.49
CA GLN A 107 -1.98 -2.62 -0.27
C GLN A 107 -2.58 -1.30 -0.75
N TRP A 108 -3.80 -1.31 -1.27
CA TRP A 108 -4.50 -0.10 -1.70
C TRP A 108 -4.80 0.86 -0.55
N VAL A 109 -5.27 0.35 0.60
CA VAL A 109 -5.53 1.19 1.77
C VAL A 109 -4.25 1.86 2.25
N GLU A 110 -3.15 1.12 2.39
CA GLU A 110 -1.87 1.65 2.87
C GLU A 110 -1.23 2.64 1.89
N ARG A 111 -1.19 2.32 0.61
CA ARG A 111 -0.44 3.10 -0.39
C ARG A 111 -1.31 4.08 -1.17
N GLY A 112 -2.62 3.92 -1.16
CA GLY A 112 -3.57 4.73 -1.92
C GLY A 112 -4.48 5.56 -1.03
N VAL A 113 -5.34 4.91 -0.23
CA VAL A 113 -6.36 5.59 0.56
C VAL A 113 -5.73 6.52 1.61
N LYS A 114 -4.97 5.97 2.55
CA LYS A 114 -4.38 6.75 3.65
C LYS A 114 -3.54 7.94 3.17
N PRO A 115 -2.62 7.80 2.22
CA PRO A 115 -1.83 8.94 1.73
C PRO A 115 -2.69 10.00 1.03
N THR A 116 -3.73 9.57 0.29
CA THR A 116 -4.60 10.49 -0.43
C THR A 116 -5.39 11.38 0.52
N PHE A 117 -5.92 10.81 1.60
CA PHE A 117 -6.76 11.54 2.56
C PHE A 117 -5.96 12.19 3.70
N ARG A 118 -4.64 12.05 3.76
CA ARG A 118 -3.80 12.51 4.88
C ARG A 118 -4.08 13.95 5.30
N ASN A 119 -4.24 14.88 4.34
CA ASN A 119 -4.47 16.31 4.62
C ASN A 119 -5.94 16.63 4.94
N ARG A 120 -6.88 15.71 4.66
CA ARG A 120 -8.31 15.85 5.00
C ARG A 120 -8.62 15.27 6.37
N GLY A 121 -7.80 14.37 6.84
CA GLY A 121 -7.95 13.61 8.07
C GLY A 121 -7.92 12.10 7.80
N PRO A 122 -7.76 11.27 8.84
CA PRO A 122 -7.73 9.83 8.65
C PRO A 122 -9.09 9.27 8.26
N VAL A 123 -9.09 8.40 7.24
CA VAL A 123 -10.25 7.54 6.93
C VAL A 123 -10.38 6.49 8.02
N VAL A 124 -11.53 6.37 8.63
CA VAL A 124 -11.83 5.40 9.70
C VAL A 124 -12.73 4.26 9.24
N GLU A 125 -13.51 4.47 8.17
CA GLU A 125 -14.39 3.46 7.60
C GLU A 125 -14.48 3.58 6.08
N MET A 126 -14.63 2.43 5.41
CA MET A 126 -15.02 2.31 4.01
C MET A 126 -16.37 1.59 3.92
N ARG A 127 -17.32 2.18 3.19
CA ARG A 127 -18.63 1.58 2.96
C ARG A 127 -18.55 0.54 1.86
N VAL A 128 -18.84 -0.71 2.21
CA VAL A 128 -18.87 -1.84 1.28
C VAL A 128 -20.25 -1.90 0.61
N ALA A 129 -20.30 -1.60 -0.67
CA ALA A 129 -21.52 -1.72 -1.49
C ALA A 129 -21.79 -3.20 -1.82
N ALA A 130 -20.77 -3.95 -2.27
CA ALA A 130 -20.86 -5.38 -2.51
C ALA A 130 -19.53 -6.10 -2.21
N HIS A 131 -19.65 -7.38 -1.88
CA HIS A 131 -18.54 -8.32 -1.72
C HIS A 131 -18.90 -9.64 -2.41
N TYR A 132 -18.60 -10.82 -1.85
CA TYR A 132 -19.02 -12.09 -2.44
C TYR A 132 -20.51 -12.11 -2.77
N SER A 133 -20.82 -12.39 -4.04
CA SER A 133 -22.17 -12.54 -4.55
C SER A 133 -22.15 -13.45 -5.78
N CYS A 134 -22.76 -14.63 -5.67
CA CYS A 134 -22.83 -15.59 -6.77
C CYS A 134 -23.82 -15.11 -7.83
N ARG A 135 -23.31 -14.49 -8.88
CA ARG A 135 -24.07 -13.95 -9.99
C ARG A 135 -23.24 -13.84 -11.26
N THR A 136 -23.88 -13.72 -12.40
CA THR A 136 -23.25 -13.34 -13.65
C THR A 136 -22.88 -11.84 -13.65
N ARG A 137 -22.03 -11.42 -14.58
CA ARG A 137 -21.69 -9.99 -14.77
C ARG A 137 -22.96 -9.19 -15.07
N ASN A 138 -23.21 -8.16 -14.28
CA ASN A 138 -24.40 -7.28 -14.36
C ASN A 138 -25.74 -8.04 -14.33
N ASN A 139 -25.78 -9.22 -13.69
CA ASN A 139 -26.96 -10.11 -13.64
C ASN A 139 -27.51 -10.52 -15.01
N ARG A 140 -26.73 -10.43 -16.07
CA ARG A 140 -27.14 -10.77 -17.42
C ARG A 140 -27.17 -12.30 -17.62
N ARG A 141 -28.28 -12.82 -18.14
CA ARG A 141 -28.39 -14.26 -18.51
C ARG A 141 -27.34 -14.63 -19.55
N GLY A 142 -26.64 -15.75 -19.37
CA GLY A 142 -25.61 -16.24 -20.28
C GLY A 142 -24.24 -15.51 -20.17
N ALA A 143 -24.14 -14.43 -19.39
CA ALA A 143 -22.87 -13.75 -19.19
C ALA A 143 -21.93 -14.59 -18.30
N LYS A 144 -20.63 -14.30 -18.40
CA LYS A 144 -19.60 -14.91 -17.52
C LYS A 144 -19.90 -14.63 -16.05
N ILE A 145 -19.49 -15.53 -15.16
CA ILE A 145 -19.57 -15.31 -13.70
C ILE A 145 -18.77 -14.06 -13.34
N SER A 146 -19.37 -13.22 -12.50
CA SER A 146 -18.74 -12.03 -11.93
C SER A 146 -17.58 -12.44 -11.01
N GLU A 147 -16.55 -11.60 -10.89
CA GLU A 147 -15.45 -11.82 -9.95
C GLU A 147 -15.93 -11.78 -8.48
N HIS A 148 -17.08 -11.11 -8.20
CA HIS A 148 -17.78 -11.22 -6.92
C HIS A 148 -18.19 -12.68 -6.62
N GLY A 149 -18.67 -13.42 -7.61
CA GLY A 149 -19.05 -14.83 -7.45
C GLY A 149 -17.89 -15.76 -7.15
N LYS A 150 -16.66 -15.29 -7.27
CA LYS A 150 -15.42 -16.03 -6.97
C LYS A 150 -14.73 -15.50 -5.71
N GLY A 151 -15.32 -14.53 -4.98
CA GLY A 151 -14.71 -13.83 -3.85
C GLY A 151 -13.51 -12.97 -4.23
N LYS A 152 -13.37 -12.63 -5.51
CA LYS A 152 -12.22 -11.89 -6.06
C LYS A 152 -12.49 -10.40 -6.25
N ALA A 153 -13.65 -9.91 -5.83
CA ALA A 153 -14.05 -8.50 -5.99
C ALA A 153 -14.67 -7.93 -4.72
N ILE A 154 -14.51 -6.62 -4.56
CA ILE A 154 -15.17 -5.79 -3.56
C ILE A 154 -15.56 -4.45 -4.19
N ASP A 155 -16.74 -3.92 -3.81
CA ASP A 155 -17.25 -2.62 -4.22
C ASP A 155 -17.24 -1.67 -3.04
N ILE A 156 -16.63 -0.49 -3.20
CA ILE A 156 -16.53 0.56 -2.19
C ILE A 156 -17.26 1.81 -2.67
N SER A 157 -18.25 2.27 -1.90
CA SER A 157 -19.10 3.40 -2.26
C SER A 157 -18.80 4.70 -1.53
N SER A 158 -18.14 4.65 -0.37
CA SER A 158 -17.77 5.86 0.38
C SER A 158 -16.62 5.65 1.36
N PHE A 159 -16.10 6.76 1.85
CA PHE A 159 -15.04 6.89 2.83
C PHE A 159 -15.52 7.80 3.96
N THR A 160 -15.57 7.29 5.20
CA THR A 160 -15.90 8.06 6.38
C THR A 160 -14.63 8.51 7.07
N MET A 161 -14.53 9.80 7.32
CA MET A 161 -13.40 10.45 7.98
C MET A 161 -13.55 10.38 9.50
N LYS A 162 -12.48 10.64 10.23
CA LYS A 162 -12.48 10.63 11.72
C LYS A 162 -13.43 11.66 12.32
N ASP A 163 -13.66 12.78 11.64
CA ASP A 163 -14.60 13.85 12.06
C ASP A 163 -16.06 13.53 11.75
N GLY A 164 -16.35 12.36 11.15
CA GLY A 164 -17.70 11.92 10.79
C GLY A 164 -18.12 12.31 9.36
N GLU A 165 -17.33 13.11 8.63
CA GLU A 165 -17.65 13.43 7.23
C GLU A 165 -17.63 12.16 6.38
N GLU A 166 -18.67 11.95 5.58
CA GLU A 166 -18.73 10.86 4.59
C GLU A 166 -18.52 11.42 3.18
N ILE A 167 -17.51 10.92 2.49
CA ILE A 167 -17.22 11.26 1.09
C ILE A 167 -17.69 10.10 0.22
N THR A 168 -18.86 10.26 -0.44
CA THR A 168 -19.43 9.26 -1.32
C THR A 168 -18.89 9.35 -2.74
N VAL A 169 -18.74 8.20 -3.42
CA VAL A 169 -18.33 8.16 -4.83
C VAL A 169 -19.38 8.85 -5.70
N LEU A 170 -20.67 8.59 -5.46
CA LEU A 170 -21.78 9.14 -6.24
C LEU A 170 -21.77 10.66 -6.30
N GLN A 171 -21.65 11.31 -5.15
CA GLN A 171 -21.73 12.78 -5.06
C GLN A 171 -20.37 13.46 -5.30
N GLY A 172 -19.30 12.87 -4.78
CA GLY A 172 -17.98 13.46 -4.78
C GLY A 172 -17.19 13.32 -6.08
N TRP A 173 -17.54 12.34 -6.95
CA TRP A 173 -16.75 12.03 -8.16
C TRP A 173 -16.67 13.19 -9.17
N LYS A 174 -17.75 13.93 -9.36
CA LYS A 174 -17.87 14.99 -10.38
C LYS A 174 -17.62 16.39 -9.84
N ARG A 175 -17.76 16.64 -8.53
CA ARG A 175 -17.81 17.99 -7.95
C ARG A 175 -16.93 18.16 -6.71
N GLY A 176 -16.57 19.41 -6.42
CA GLY A 176 -15.96 19.85 -5.18
C GLY A 176 -14.54 19.36 -4.94
N SER A 177 -14.08 19.56 -3.72
CA SER A 177 -12.75 19.15 -3.23
C SER A 177 -12.58 17.61 -3.23
N SER A 178 -13.66 16.87 -3.03
CA SER A 178 -13.69 15.40 -2.98
C SER A 178 -13.35 14.75 -4.32
N ARG A 179 -13.60 15.43 -5.46
CA ARG A 179 -13.29 14.92 -6.81
C ARG A 179 -11.83 14.48 -6.94
N ARG A 180 -10.88 15.35 -6.55
CA ARG A 180 -9.45 15.04 -6.64
C ARG A 180 -9.06 13.88 -5.72
N LEU A 181 -9.61 13.84 -4.52
CA LEU A 181 -9.37 12.75 -3.56
C LEU A 181 -9.86 11.42 -4.13
N LEU A 182 -11.10 11.35 -4.59
CA LEU A 182 -11.69 10.14 -5.15
C LEU A 182 -10.96 9.65 -6.41
N GLN A 183 -10.60 10.58 -7.33
CA GLN A 183 -9.86 10.21 -8.54
C GLN A 183 -8.46 9.69 -8.24
N ARG A 184 -7.75 10.29 -7.26
CA ARG A 184 -6.44 9.79 -6.82
C ARG A 184 -6.56 8.43 -6.14
N THR A 185 -7.57 8.25 -5.29
CA THR A 185 -7.84 6.99 -4.60
C THR A 185 -8.19 5.88 -5.57
N TRP A 186 -9.05 6.18 -6.56
CA TRP A 186 -9.37 5.27 -7.65
C TRP A 186 -8.13 4.88 -8.47
N LYS A 187 -7.33 5.87 -8.89
CA LYS A 187 -6.10 5.63 -9.66
C LYS A 187 -5.10 4.78 -8.87
N ALA A 188 -4.99 4.98 -7.57
CA ALA A 188 -4.09 4.23 -6.70
C ALA A 188 -4.51 2.77 -6.51
N ALA A 189 -5.75 2.40 -6.84
CA ALA A 189 -6.21 1.01 -6.83
C ALA A 189 -5.69 0.23 -8.04
N CYS A 190 -5.36 0.93 -9.13
CA CYS A 190 -4.78 0.34 -10.34
C CYS A 190 -3.36 -0.18 -10.05
N GLY A 191 -3.14 -1.45 -10.20
CA GLY A 191 -1.89 -2.12 -9.86
C GLY A 191 -2.08 -3.13 -8.71
N PRO A 192 -2.47 -2.70 -7.50
CA PRO A 192 -2.92 -3.64 -6.48
C PRO A 192 -4.06 -4.55 -6.95
N PHE A 193 -5.04 -3.98 -7.66
CA PHE A 193 -6.11 -4.72 -8.32
C PHE A 193 -5.86 -4.84 -9.83
N GLY A 194 -6.34 -5.94 -10.40
CA GLY A 194 -6.23 -6.21 -11.83
C GLY A 194 -7.32 -5.52 -12.65
N THR A 195 -8.52 -5.31 -12.07
CA THR A 195 -9.58 -4.49 -12.66
C THR A 195 -10.02 -3.44 -11.66
N VAL A 196 -10.10 -2.20 -12.11
CA VAL A 196 -10.61 -1.06 -11.34
C VAL A 196 -11.62 -0.30 -12.18
N LEU A 197 -12.90 -0.39 -11.82
CA LEU A 197 -13.96 0.36 -12.49
C LEU A 197 -14.50 1.44 -11.56
N GLY A 198 -14.87 2.57 -12.13
CA GLY A 198 -15.45 3.69 -11.42
C GLY A 198 -16.47 4.43 -12.27
N PRO A 199 -16.92 5.62 -11.85
CA PRO A 199 -18.03 6.32 -12.53
C PRO A 199 -17.81 6.68 -14.00
N LYS A 200 -16.59 6.54 -14.51
CA LYS A 200 -16.29 6.72 -15.94
C LYS A 200 -16.39 5.42 -16.75
N ALA A 201 -16.47 4.27 -16.11
CA ALA A 201 -16.47 2.99 -16.79
C ALA A 201 -17.75 2.72 -17.55
N ASP A 202 -18.88 2.76 -16.85
CA ASP A 202 -20.21 2.50 -17.38
C ASP A 202 -21.31 2.93 -16.40
N ARG A 203 -22.59 2.68 -16.78
CA ARG A 203 -23.76 3.04 -15.97
C ARG A 203 -23.91 2.24 -14.67
N TYR A 204 -23.23 1.11 -14.53
CA TYR A 204 -23.35 0.23 -13.36
C TYR A 204 -22.42 0.61 -12.21
N HIS A 205 -21.40 1.47 -12.47
CA HIS A 205 -20.36 1.85 -11.53
C HIS A 205 -20.42 3.34 -11.14
N GLN A 206 -21.60 3.99 -11.24
CA GLN A 206 -21.72 5.44 -11.00
C GLN A 206 -21.54 5.84 -9.53
N ASP A 207 -21.79 4.93 -8.59
CA ASP A 207 -21.87 5.18 -7.15
C ASP A 207 -20.82 4.41 -6.33
N HIS A 208 -19.93 3.65 -6.98
CA HIS A 208 -18.90 2.88 -6.29
C HIS A 208 -17.67 2.63 -7.15
N PHE A 209 -16.59 2.21 -6.51
CA PHE A 209 -15.41 1.63 -7.14
C PHE A 209 -15.52 0.11 -7.09
N HIS A 210 -15.58 -0.53 -8.24
CA HIS A 210 -15.42 -1.97 -8.36
C HIS A 210 -13.94 -2.31 -8.44
N LEU A 211 -13.48 -3.16 -7.54
CA LEU A 211 -12.08 -3.54 -7.38
C LEU A 211 -11.98 -5.06 -7.44
N ASP A 212 -11.32 -5.63 -8.45
CA ASP A 212 -11.13 -7.07 -8.53
C ASP A 212 -9.69 -7.49 -8.85
N THR A 213 -9.34 -8.72 -8.49
CA THR A 213 -8.02 -9.32 -8.67
C THR A 213 -7.91 -10.19 -9.93
N ALA A 214 -8.77 -9.96 -10.94
CA ALA A 214 -8.62 -10.62 -12.23
C ALA A 214 -7.29 -10.22 -12.89
N ARG A 215 -6.65 -11.18 -13.57
CA ARG A 215 -5.40 -10.92 -14.28
C ARG A 215 -5.67 -10.75 -15.76
N HIS A 216 -5.11 -9.72 -16.36
CA HIS A 216 -5.17 -9.43 -17.78
C HIS A 216 -3.77 -9.48 -18.41
N ARG A 217 -3.66 -9.95 -19.66
CA ARG A 217 -2.36 -10.09 -20.37
C ARG A 217 -1.64 -8.75 -20.52
N GLY A 218 -2.38 -7.65 -20.74
CA GLY A 218 -1.82 -6.30 -20.94
C GLY A 218 -1.62 -5.48 -19.66
N GLY A 219 -1.69 -6.10 -18.47
CA GLY A 219 -1.63 -5.39 -17.20
C GLY A 219 -3.00 -5.00 -16.66
N PRO A 220 -3.09 -4.16 -15.60
CA PRO A 220 -4.34 -3.79 -14.97
C PRO A 220 -5.30 -3.04 -15.91
N TYR A 221 -6.59 -3.38 -15.87
CA TYR A 221 -7.65 -2.70 -16.59
C TYR A 221 -8.34 -1.69 -15.67
N CYS A 222 -8.12 -0.39 -15.91
CA CYS A 222 -8.60 0.69 -15.05
C CYS A 222 -9.42 1.71 -15.86
N ARG A 223 -10.73 1.83 -15.53
CA ARG A 223 -11.68 2.65 -16.29
C ARG A 223 -12.67 3.43 -15.42
#